data_ac4f910ccee7f32cc79cb9e2112a6e3b
#
_entry.id   ac4f910ccee7f32cc79cb9e2112a6e3b
#
_cell.length_a   1.000
_cell.length_b   1.000
_cell.length_c   1.000
_cell.angle_alpha   90.00
_cell.angle_beta   90.00
_cell.angle_gamma   90.00
#
_symmetry.space_group_name_H-M   'P 1'
#
loop_
_entity.id
_entity.type
_entity.pdbx_description
1 polymer ?
#
loop_
_entity_poly.entity_id
_entity_poly.type
_entity_poly.pdbx_seq_one_letter_code
_entity_poly.pdbx_strand_id
1 'polypeptide(L)'
;MKKVRCPKCNSYTLFDETRYQPGQRLVFVCSQCNKQFAIKTPSNSPLRGEKAGELSAKEALPLREGLGGSVGSVIVVENAFHYRQEIPLEMGDNVFGRYVHGTNINKPIETVDPSVDTRHCIIRVQRGKDGQLQYILRDAPSGTGTFYMNEILRDQDRIRLQDGSVITIGATTLILKLQDE
;
A
#
# COMPACT_ATOMS: atom_id res chain seq x y z
N MET A 1 -10.62 -23.48 15.08
CA MET A 1 -10.15 -23.80 13.72
C MET A 1 -10.05 -22.53 12.91
N LYS A 2 -8.91 -22.28 12.26
CA LYS A 2 -8.68 -21.16 11.35
C LYS A 2 -8.62 -21.64 9.90
N LYS A 3 -8.90 -20.70 8.99
CA LYS A 3 -8.83 -20.93 7.54
C LYS A 3 -7.59 -20.27 6.98
N VAL A 4 -6.83 -20.98 6.18
CA VAL A 4 -5.72 -20.43 5.39
C VAL A 4 -6.07 -20.52 3.91
N ARG A 5 -5.76 -19.48 3.17
CA ARG A 5 -6.08 -19.37 1.75
C ARG A 5 -4.89 -19.78 0.90
N CYS A 6 -5.12 -20.63 -0.09
CA CYS A 6 -4.10 -20.99 -1.05
C CYS A 6 -3.76 -19.82 -1.98
N PRO A 7 -2.49 -19.42 -2.13
CA PRO A 7 -2.10 -18.29 -2.96
C PRO A 7 -2.24 -18.56 -4.47
N LYS A 8 -2.42 -19.81 -4.90
CA LYS A 8 -2.55 -20.17 -6.31
C LYS A 8 -4.00 -20.25 -6.81
N CYS A 9 -4.87 -20.92 -6.04
CA CYS A 9 -6.25 -21.19 -6.50
C CYS A 9 -7.33 -20.59 -5.59
N ASN A 10 -6.92 -19.84 -4.55
CA ASN A 10 -7.81 -19.17 -3.60
C ASN A 10 -8.73 -20.10 -2.76
N SER A 11 -8.58 -21.42 -2.85
CA SER A 11 -9.27 -22.36 -1.98
C SER A 11 -8.79 -22.24 -0.53
N TYR A 12 -9.66 -22.64 0.40
CA TYR A 12 -9.36 -22.57 1.83
C TYR A 12 -8.99 -23.95 2.38
N THR A 13 -7.98 -23.98 3.22
CA THR A 13 -7.59 -25.14 4.02
C THR A 13 -7.84 -24.81 5.49
N LEU A 14 -8.54 -25.72 6.20
CA LEU A 14 -8.80 -25.60 7.63
C LEU A 14 -7.62 -26.15 8.40
N PHE A 15 -7.23 -25.49 9.47
CA PHE A 15 -6.22 -26.00 10.41
C PHE A 15 -6.56 -25.63 11.85
N ASP A 16 -6.05 -26.44 12.78
CA ASP A 16 -6.23 -26.20 14.21
C ASP A 16 -5.02 -25.43 14.75
N GLU A 17 -5.26 -24.16 15.10
CA GLU A 17 -4.21 -23.27 15.59
C GLU A 17 -3.67 -23.65 16.98
N THR A 18 -4.45 -24.41 17.75
CA THR A 18 -4.06 -24.81 19.12
C THR A 18 -2.89 -25.80 19.14
N ARG A 19 -2.59 -26.43 18.00
CA ARG A 19 -1.51 -27.41 17.85
C ARG A 19 -0.15 -26.79 17.53
N TYR A 20 -0.09 -25.46 17.33
CA TYR A 20 1.13 -24.79 16.86
C TYR A 20 1.49 -23.60 17.75
N GLN A 21 2.79 -23.36 17.89
CA GLN A 21 3.29 -22.26 18.69
C GLN A 21 3.23 -20.92 17.91
N PRO A 22 3.03 -19.77 18.60
CA PRO A 22 3.12 -18.45 18.00
C PRO A 22 4.50 -18.24 17.34
N GLY A 23 4.50 -17.67 16.11
CA GLY A 23 5.72 -17.45 15.35
C GLY A 23 6.24 -18.65 14.55
N GLN A 24 5.62 -19.82 14.68
CA GLN A 24 6.03 -21.03 13.94
C GLN A 24 5.69 -20.91 12.45
N ARG A 25 6.59 -21.37 11.59
CA ARG A 25 6.35 -21.49 10.15
C ARG A 25 5.61 -22.79 9.87
N LEU A 26 4.38 -22.67 9.36
CA LEU A 26 3.54 -23.80 8.96
C LEU A 26 3.56 -23.97 7.46
N VAL A 27 3.71 -25.19 6.99
CA VAL A 27 3.69 -25.54 5.57
C VAL A 27 2.41 -26.28 5.26
N PHE A 28 1.66 -25.82 4.25
CA PHE A 28 0.41 -26.41 3.79
C PHE A 28 0.52 -26.89 2.36
N VAL A 29 -0.20 -27.96 2.06
CA VAL A 29 -0.42 -28.43 0.70
C VAL A 29 -1.89 -28.22 0.38
N CYS A 30 -2.15 -27.47 -0.68
CA CYS A 30 -3.53 -27.20 -1.11
C CYS A 30 -4.16 -28.47 -1.70
N SER A 31 -5.32 -28.90 -1.17
CA SER A 31 -6.05 -30.06 -1.65
C SER A 31 -6.62 -29.91 -3.06
N GLN A 32 -6.80 -28.67 -3.55
CA GLN A 32 -7.39 -28.39 -4.86
C GLN A 32 -6.35 -28.28 -6.00
N CYS A 33 -5.17 -27.76 -5.72
CA CYS A 33 -4.17 -27.50 -6.77
C CYS A 33 -2.77 -28.06 -6.43
N ASN A 34 -2.63 -28.81 -5.35
CA ASN A 34 -1.39 -29.42 -4.85
C ASN A 34 -0.21 -28.42 -4.66
N LYS A 35 -0.50 -27.11 -4.63
CA LYS A 35 0.53 -26.10 -4.36
C LYS A 35 0.92 -26.15 -2.89
N GLN A 36 2.21 -26.32 -2.65
CA GLN A 36 2.79 -26.17 -1.33
C GLN A 36 3.07 -24.69 -1.05
N PHE A 37 2.67 -24.21 0.13
CA PHE A 37 2.90 -22.84 0.56
C PHE A 37 3.07 -22.78 2.07
N ALA A 38 3.75 -21.76 2.57
CA ALA A 38 4.02 -21.58 3.99
C ALA A 38 3.41 -20.28 4.51
N ILE A 39 2.90 -20.35 5.74
CA ILE A 39 2.49 -19.18 6.51
C ILE A 39 3.27 -19.11 7.81
N LYS A 40 3.43 -17.90 8.36
CA LYS A 40 3.97 -17.69 9.70
C LYS A 40 2.81 -17.39 10.64
N THR A 41 2.69 -18.12 11.74
CA THR A 41 1.67 -17.82 12.74
C THR A 41 1.97 -16.47 13.40
N PRO A 42 0.93 -15.61 13.67
CA PRO A 42 1.14 -14.36 14.36
C PRO A 42 1.79 -14.59 15.73
N SER A 43 2.75 -13.76 16.10
CA SER A 43 3.48 -13.86 17.37
C SER A 43 2.65 -13.41 18.58
N ASN A 44 1.47 -12.81 18.37
CA ASN A 44 0.58 -12.32 19.42
C ASN A 44 -0.83 -12.89 19.22
N SER A 45 -1.15 -13.96 19.96
CA SER A 45 -2.52 -14.23 20.37
C SER A 45 -2.66 -13.78 21.84
N PRO A 46 -3.58 -12.88 22.17
CA PRO A 46 -3.87 -12.60 23.58
C PRO A 46 -4.53 -13.83 24.18
N LEU A 47 -3.89 -14.38 25.21
CA LEU A 47 -4.47 -15.39 26.10
C LEU A 47 -5.70 -14.77 26.76
N ARG A 48 -6.84 -15.43 26.58
CA ARG A 48 -8.10 -15.16 27.22
C ARG A 48 -7.96 -15.39 28.72
N GLY A 49 -8.19 -14.36 29.51
CA GLY A 49 -8.25 -14.45 30.99
C GLY A 49 -8.82 -13.16 31.57
N GLU A 50 -10.08 -13.26 31.98
CA GLU A 50 -10.96 -12.32 32.65
C GLU A 50 -10.30 -11.32 33.63
N LYS A 51 -10.71 -10.02 33.56
CA LYS A 51 -11.60 -9.36 34.51
C LYS A 51 -11.72 -7.86 34.20
N ALA A 52 -12.97 -7.40 34.35
CA ALA A 52 -13.36 -6.00 34.24
C ALA A 52 -12.66 -5.10 35.27
N GLY A 53 -12.40 -3.87 34.88
CA GLY A 53 -11.92 -2.82 35.77
C GLY A 53 -11.56 -1.54 35.04
N GLU A 54 -12.54 -0.62 34.98
CA GLU A 54 -12.49 0.85 34.98
C GLU A 54 -11.35 1.61 34.30
N LEU A 55 -11.80 2.40 33.32
CA LEU A 55 -11.50 3.82 33.05
C LEU A 55 -10.14 4.40 33.47
N SER A 56 -9.31 4.70 32.51
CA SER A 56 -8.66 6.02 32.45
C SER A 56 -8.29 6.36 31.01
N ALA A 57 -8.75 7.50 30.57
CA ALA A 57 -8.41 8.13 29.30
C ALA A 57 -6.91 8.47 29.25
N LYS A 58 -6.38 8.47 28.03
CA LYS A 58 -5.05 8.93 27.63
C LYS A 58 -3.92 7.90 27.75
N GLU A 59 -3.78 7.10 26.70
CA GLU A 59 -2.46 6.82 26.18
C GLU A 59 -2.59 6.68 24.65
N ALA A 60 -2.16 7.73 24.00
CA ALA A 60 -1.89 7.73 22.57
C ALA A 60 -0.94 6.55 22.26
N LEU A 61 -1.33 5.74 21.29
CA LEU A 61 -0.45 4.73 20.71
C LEU A 61 0.89 5.41 20.38
N PRO A 62 2.03 4.82 20.76
CA PRO A 62 3.32 5.37 20.33
C PRO A 62 3.35 5.32 18.81
N LEU A 63 3.38 6.51 18.19
CA LEU A 63 3.84 6.65 16.83
C LEU A 63 5.13 5.83 16.71
N ARG A 64 5.16 4.89 15.78
CA ARG A 64 6.41 4.32 15.33
C ARG A 64 7.25 5.47 14.80
N GLU A 65 8.10 6.01 15.64
CA GLU A 65 9.25 6.80 15.25
C GLU A 65 10.22 5.88 14.50
N GLY A 66 9.86 5.57 13.25
CA GLY A 66 10.84 5.27 12.23
C GLY A 66 11.40 6.62 11.80
N LEU A 67 12.68 6.80 11.91
CA LEU A 67 13.49 7.89 11.35
C LEU A 67 13.19 8.10 9.85
N GLY A 68 12.16 8.86 9.56
CA GLY A 68 11.69 9.20 8.23
C GLY A 68 10.47 10.09 8.38
N GLY A 69 10.68 11.38 8.65
CA GLY A 69 9.59 12.37 8.57
C GLY A 69 8.89 12.18 7.23
N SER A 70 7.56 12.29 7.22
CA SER A 70 6.78 12.30 5.99
C SER A 70 7.38 13.34 5.04
N VAL A 71 7.79 12.91 3.86
CA VAL A 71 8.42 13.78 2.86
C VAL A 71 7.38 14.41 1.93
N GLY A 72 6.11 14.46 2.35
CA GLY A 72 4.96 14.92 1.58
C GLY A 72 3.89 13.83 1.46
N SER A 73 2.80 14.14 0.78
CA SER A 73 1.68 13.22 0.54
C SER A 73 1.13 13.38 -0.89
N VAL A 74 0.35 12.39 -1.30
CA VAL A 74 -0.46 12.46 -2.52
C VAL A 74 -1.93 12.44 -2.12
N ILE A 75 -2.67 13.46 -2.56
CA ILE A 75 -4.11 13.53 -2.40
C ILE A 75 -4.76 12.84 -3.59
N VAL A 76 -5.52 11.79 -3.33
CA VAL A 76 -6.42 11.17 -4.30
C VAL A 76 -7.74 11.94 -4.25
N VAL A 77 -8.10 12.63 -5.33
CA VAL A 77 -9.31 13.45 -5.41
C VAL A 77 -10.53 12.54 -5.55
N GLU A 78 -11.57 12.79 -4.73
CA GLU A 78 -12.79 12.00 -4.80
C GLU A 78 -13.47 12.08 -6.16
N ASN A 79 -14.08 10.97 -6.57
CA ASN A 79 -14.91 10.88 -7.77
C ASN A 79 -15.97 9.77 -7.63
N ALA A 80 -16.62 9.38 -8.73
CA ALA A 80 -17.65 8.33 -8.71
C ALA A 80 -17.13 6.92 -8.30
N PHE A 81 -15.81 6.69 -8.29
CA PHE A 81 -15.21 5.38 -8.05
C PHE A 81 -14.56 5.26 -6.67
N HIS A 82 -14.31 6.39 -5.98
CA HIS A 82 -13.64 6.40 -4.67
C HIS A 82 -13.84 7.73 -3.93
N TYR A 83 -13.71 7.67 -2.62
CA TYR A 83 -13.63 8.84 -1.73
C TYR A 83 -12.23 9.46 -1.75
N ARG A 84 -12.12 10.67 -1.19
CA ARG A 84 -10.84 11.35 -1.03
C ARG A 84 -9.92 10.55 -0.10
N GLN A 85 -8.66 10.37 -0.53
CA GLN A 85 -7.63 9.72 0.26
C GLN A 85 -6.39 10.62 0.31
N GLU A 86 -5.63 10.50 1.39
CA GLU A 86 -4.31 11.14 1.50
C GLU A 86 -3.28 10.06 1.81
N ILE A 87 -2.35 9.86 0.90
CA ILE A 87 -1.37 8.77 0.94
C ILE A 87 0.02 9.38 1.18
N PRO A 88 0.65 9.12 2.35
CA PRO A 88 1.97 9.66 2.66
C PRO A 88 3.04 9.07 1.74
N LEU A 89 4.00 9.91 1.36
CA LEU A 89 5.17 9.52 0.60
C LEU A 89 6.33 9.11 1.54
N GLU A 90 7.18 8.25 1.04
CA GLU A 90 8.40 7.79 1.69
C GLU A 90 9.59 7.99 0.74
N MET A 91 10.81 8.01 1.29
CA MET A 91 12.02 8.01 0.48
C MET A 91 12.08 6.75 -0.39
N GLY A 92 12.52 6.90 -1.64
CA GLY A 92 12.58 5.81 -2.61
C GLY A 92 11.35 5.74 -3.53
N ASP A 93 11.03 4.55 -4.05
CA ASP A 93 9.96 4.35 -5.00
C ASP A 93 8.60 4.16 -4.30
N ASN A 94 7.69 5.10 -4.52
CA ASN A 94 6.28 5.02 -4.12
C ASN A 94 5.46 4.54 -5.31
N VAL A 95 5.02 3.29 -5.28
CA VAL A 95 4.29 2.63 -6.36
C VAL A 95 2.80 2.76 -6.10
N PHE A 96 2.13 3.55 -6.94
CA PHE A 96 0.68 3.78 -6.87
C PHE A 96 -0.06 2.83 -7.82
N GLY A 97 -1.22 2.38 -7.38
CA GLY A 97 -2.13 1.57 -8.18
C GLY A 97 -3.37 1.18 -7.39
N ARG A 98 -4.33 0.58 -8.09
CA ARG A 98 -5.58 0.13 -7.50
C ARG A 98 -5.33 -0.98 -6.47
N TYR A 99 -5.89 -0.81 -5.28
CA TYR A 99 -5.87 -1.86 -4.27
C TYR A 99 -6.63 -3.10 -4.75
N VAL A 100 -5.94 -4.22 -4.75
CA VAL A 100 -6.54 -5.55 -4.94
C VAL A 100 -5.95 -6.47 -3.89
N HIS A 101 -6.79 -7.22 -3.22
CA HIS A 101 -6.35 -8.14 -2.17
C HIS A 101 -5.27 -9.11 -2.70
N GLY A 102 -4.12 -9.13 -2.03
CA GLY A 102 -2.97 -9.96 -2.42
C GLY A 102 -1.98 -9.31 -3.38
N THR A 103 -2.20 -8.05 -3.81
CA THR A 103 -1.19 -7.28 -4.53
C THR A 103 -0.18 -6.66 -3.56
N ASN A 104 1.09 -6.64 -3.97
CA ASN A 104 2.18 -6.11 -3.18
C ASN A 104 2.64 -4.77 -3.74
N ILE A 105 1.89 -3.71 -3.43
CA ILE A 105 2.27 -2.32 -3.72
C ILE A 105 2.33 -1.54 -2.41
N ASN A 106 3.19 -0.53 -2.34
CA ASN A 106 3.39 0.21 -1.10
C ASN A 106 2.49 1.44 -0.97
N LYS A 107 1.86 1.91 -2.07
CA LYS A 107 0.91 3.04 -2.07
C LYS A 107 -0.40 2.66 -2.77
N PRO A 108 -1.20 1.77 -2.14
CA PRO A 108 -2.47 1.34 -2.71
C PRO A 108 -3.51 2.45 -2.69
N ILE A 109 -4.28 2.57 -3.77
CA ILE A 109 -5.45 3.44 -3.88
C ILE A 109 -6.71 2.58 -3.75
N GLU A 110 -7.55 2.89 -2.79
CA GLU A 110 -8.86 2.25 -2.63
C GLU A 110 -9.83 2.81 -3.66
N THR A 111 -9.99 2.13 -4.78
CA THR A 111 -10.87 2.53 -5.88
C THR A 111 -11.46 1.32 -6.58
N VAL A 112 -12.66 1.48 -7.11
CA VAL A 112 -13.31 0.51 -8.00
C VAL A 112 -13.12 0.85 -9.48
N ASP A 113 -12.33 1.87 -9.80
CA ASP A 113 -12.00 2.27 -11.17
C ASP A 113 -11.18 1.18 -11.88
N PRO A 114 -11.75 0.51 -12.92
CA PRO A 114 -11.06 -0.55 -13.62
C PRO A 114 -9.92 -0.03 -14.52
N SER A 115 -9.89 1.27 -14.82
CA SER A 115 -8.86 1.91 -15.64
C SER A 115 -7.57 2.20 -14.86
N VAL A 116 -7.60 2.06 -13.53
CA VAL A 116 -6.41 2.13 -12.70
C VAL A 116 -5.82 0.73 -12.52
N ASP A 117 -4.63 0.50 -13.04
CA ASP A 117 -3.93 -0.77 -12.86
C ASP A 117 -3.49 -0.98 -11.40
N THR A 118 -3.24 -2.23 -11.03
CA THR A 118 -2.72 -2.58 -9.69
C THR A 118 -1.31 -2.05 -9.44
N ARG A 119 -0.60 -1.67 -10.50
CA ARG A 119 0.67 -0.96 -10.49
C ARG A 119 0.66 0.01 -11.67
N HIS A 120 0.33 1.27 -11.41
CA HIS A 120 0.04 2.23 -12.47
C HIS A 120 1.15 3.26 -12.68
N CYS A 121 1.55 3.96 -11.63
CA CYS A 121 2.63 4.94 -11.71
C CYS A 121 3.57 4.86 -10.50
N ILE A 122 4.73 5.48 -10.62
CA ILE A 122 5.74 5.49 -9.57
C ILE A 122 6.20 6.93 -9.36
N ILE A 123 6.16 7.38 -8.11
CA ILE A 123 6.78 8.62 -7.67
C ILE A 123 8.02 8.26 -6.85
N ARG A 124 9.19 8.53 -7.40
CA ARG A 124 10.45 8.37 -6.69
C ARG A 124 10.77 9.64 -5.90
N VAL A 125 10.99 9.49 -4.61
CA VAL A 125 11.46 10.55 -3.74
C VAL A 125 12.94 10.31 -3.44
N GLN A 126 13.78 11.29 -3.75
CA GLN A 126 15.22 11.21 -3.54
C GLN A 126 15.80 12.57 -3.12
N ARG A 127 16.98 12.57 -2.50
CA ARG A 127 17.71 13.81 -2.26
C ARG A 127 18.53 14.17 -3.48
N GLY A 128 18.42 15.42 -3.92
CA GLY A 128 19.27 16.01 -4.94
C GLY A 128 20.69 16.26 -4.43
N LYS A 129 21.57 16.66 -5.33
CA LYS A 129 22.97 17.05 -4.98
C LYS A 129 23.01 18.29 -4.08
N ASP A 130 21.98 19.10 -4.15
CA ASP A 130 21.71 20.31 -3.35
C ASP A 130 21.12 19.99 -1.96
N GLY A 131 20.90 18.71 -1.64
CA GLY A 131 20.29 18.26 -0.40
C GLY A 131 18.75 18.36 -0.40
N GLN A 132 18.14 19.01 -1.39
CA GLN A 132 16.68 19.16 -1.48
C GLN A 132 16.00 17.88 -1.95
N LEU A 133 14.75 17.71 -1.54
CA LEU A 133 13.94 16.57 -1.99
C LEU A 133 13.51 16.79 -3.44
N GLN A 134 13.59 15.72 -4.21
CA GLN A 134 13.15 15.67 -5.60
C GLN A 134 12.12 14.57 -5.75
N TYR A 135 11.02 14.89 -6.42
CA TYR A 135 9.90 13.99 -6.68
C TYR A 135 9.85 13.73 -8.18
N ILE A 136 10.07 12.49 -8.58
CA ILE A 136 10.19 12.12 -9.99
C ILE A 136 9.07 11.12 -10.33
N LEU A 137 8.17 11.55 -11.21
CA LEU A 137 7.08 10.73 -11.74
C LEU A 137 7.55 9.93 -12.96
N ARG A 138 7.12 8.69 -13.03
CA ARG A 138 7.19 7.83 -14.23
C ARG A 138 6.00 6.91 -14.29
N ASP A 139 5.63 6.49 -15.48
CA ASP A 139 4.68 5.40 -15.69
C ASP A 139 5.28 4.05 -15.25
N ALA A 140 4.43 3.10 -14.84
CA ALA A 140 4.83 1.76 -14.46
C ALA A 140 4.29 0.72 -15.45
N PRO A 141 4.64 0.81 -16.71
CA PRO A 141 3.92 0.37 -17.92
C PRO A 141 2.45 0.03 -17.67
N SER A 142 1.63 1.10 -17.61
CA SER A 142 0.20 0.97 -17.33
C SER A 142 -0.62 0.83 -18.60
N GLY A 143 -1.80 0.19 -18.51
CA GLY A 143 -2.68 -0.05 -19.67
C GLY A 143 -3.32 1.21 -20.23
N THR A 144 -3.63 2.22 -19.39
CA THR A 144 -4.26 3.48 -19.79
C THR A 144 -3.30 4.66 -19.85
N GLY A 145 -2.06 4.48 -19.38
CA GLY A 145 -1.04 5.52 -19.31
C GLY A 145 -1.21 6.47 -18.12
N THR A 146 -0.10 7.07 -17.73
CA THR A 146 -0.03 8.11 -16.71
C THR A 146 0.04 9.47 -17.37
N PHE A 147 -0.81 10.42 -16.93
CA PHE A 147 -0.84 11.79 -17.47
C PHE A 147 -0.30 12.76 -16.42
N TYR A 148 0.51 13.69 -16.87
CA TYR A 148 0.96 14.84 -16.09
C TYR A 148 0.46 16.13 -16.74
N MET A 149 -0.31 16.92 -16.02
CA MET A 149 -0.91 18.17 -16.54
C MET A 149 -1.61 17.96 -17.90
N ASN A 150 -2.34 16.84 -18.05
CA ASN A 150 -3.06 16.41 -19.27
C ASN A 150 -2.18 15.91 -20.44
N GLU A 151 -0.87 15.78 -20.25
CA GLU A 151 0.03 15.17 -21.24
C GLU A 151 0.39 13.75 -20.83
N ILE A 152 0.25 12.80 -21.76
CA ILE A 152 0.59 11.40 -21.51
C ILE A 152 2.10 11.21 -21.43
N LEU A 153 2.56 10.48 -20.41
CA LEU A 153 3.97 10.11 -20.25
C LEU A 153 4.32 8.96 -21.19
N ARG A 154 5.49 9.04 -21.80
CA ARG A 154 6.14 7.94 -22.52
C ARG A 154 6.95 7.09 -21.53
N ASP A 155 7.27 5.86 -21.89
CA ASP A 155 8.00 4.90 -21.03
C ASP A 155 9.33 5.44 -20.47
N GLN A 156 9.97 6.34 -21.22
CA GLN A 156 11.27 6.92 -20.83
C GLN A 156 11.15 8.24 -20.06
N ASP A 157 9.95 8.82 -20.00
CA ASP A 157 9.76 10.12 -19.37
C ASP A 157 9.97 10.03 -17.86
N ARG A 158 10.62 11.06 -17.34
CA ARG A 158 10.91 11.24 -15.91
C ARG A 158 10.62 12.69 -15.57
N ILE A 159 9.44 12.94 -15.03
CA ILE A 159 8.94 14.29 -14.76
C ILE A 159 9.25 14.66 -13.33
N ARG A 160 9.91 15.79 -13.14
CA ARG A 160 10.10 16.38 -11.81
C ARG A 160 8.82 17.08 -11.39
N LEU A 161 8.23 16.59 -10.31
CA LEU A 161 7.01 17.15 -9.72
C LEU A 161 7.34 18.30 -8.78
N GLN A 162 6.39 19.22 -8.65
CA GLN A 162 6.37 20.34 -7.70
C GLN A 162 5.12 20.24 -6.83
N ASP A 163 5.06 21.05 -5.78
CA ASP A 163 3.84 21.16 -4.99
C ASP A 163 2.64 21.51 -5.86
N GLY A 164 1.51 20.87 -5.59
CA GLY A 164 0.29 21.02 -6.39
C GLY A 164 0.31 20.35 -7.77
N SER A 165 1.38 19.60 -8.12
CA SER A 165 1.42 18.86 -9.41
C SER A 165 0.25 17.90 -9.53
N VAL A 166 -0.46 17.99 -10.68
CA VAL A 166 -1.64 17.17 -10.98
C VAL A 166 -1.25 16.01 -11.89
N ILE A 167 -1.60 14.80 -11.46
CA ILE A 167 -1.34 13.54 -12.17
C ILE A 167 -2.68 12.85 -12.37
N THR A 168 -2.92 12.28 -13.56
CA THR A 168 -4.13 11.50 -13.83
C THR A 168 -3.75 10.08 -14.22
N ILE A 169 -4.40 9.11 -13.60
CA ILE A 169 -4.27 7.67 -13.84
C ILE A 169 -5.67 7.08 -14.01
N GLY A 170 -5.99 6.61 -15.22
CA GLY A 170 -7.37 6.24 -15.54
C GLY A 170 -8.33 7.41 -15.31
N ALA A 171 -9.42 7.21 -14.55
CA ALA A 171 -10.35 8.27 -14.14
C ALA A 171 -9.97 8.91 -12.78
N THR A 172 -8.81 8.61 -12.23
CA THR A 172 -8.37 9.04 -10.90
C THR A 172 -7.37 10.20 -11.00
N THR A 173 -7.64 11.28 -10.27
CA THR A 173 -6.75 12.44 -10.16
C THR A 173 -5.96 12.40 -8.86
N LEU A 174 -4.66 12.57 -8.96
CA LEU A 174 -3.70 12.63 -7.86
C LEU A 174 -3.08 14.02 -7.81
N ILE A 175 -2.95 14.60 -6.64
CA ILE A 175 -2.28 15.90 -6.43
C ILE A 175 -1.14 15.70 -5.43
N LEU A 176 0.06 16.09 -5.82
CA LEU A 176 1.20 16.10 -4.91
C LEU A 176 1.05 17.26 -3.93
N LYS A 177 1.18 16.96 -2.65
CA LYS A 177 1.24 17.95 -1.56
C LYS A 177 2.56 17.78 -0.82
N LEU A 178 3.40 18.79 -0.91
CA LEU A 178 4.63 18.87 -0.13
C LEU A 178 4.33 19.41 1.26
N GLN A 179 5.15 19.08 2.23
CA GLN A 179 5.07 19.72 3.54
C GLN A 179 5.72 21.09 3.43
N ASP A 180 5.02 22.13 3.87
CA ASP A 180 5.64 23.43 4.11
C ASP A 180 6.67 23.27 5.22
N GLU A 181 7.93 23.71 4.97
CA GLU A 181 8.97 23.80 5.98
C GLU A 181 8.66 24.86 7.02
#